data_2bbfa5d2544203e0de0190331f09d945
#
_entry.id   2bbfa5d2544203e0de0190331f09d945
#
_cell.length_a   1.000
_cell.length_b   1.000
_cell.length_c   1.000
_cell.angle_alpha   90.00
_cell.angle_beta   90.00
_cell.angle_gamma   90.00
#
_symmetry.space_group_name_H-M   'P 1'
#
loop_
_entity.id
_entity.type
_entity.pdbx_description
1 polymer ?
#
loop_
_entity_poly.entity_id
_entity_poly.type
_entity_poly.pdbx_seq_one_letter_code
_entity_poly.pdbx_strand_id
1 'polypeptide(L)'
;MRSMPQDWFCKTVLQEALDVVDAVEQQRPVPSHDDQHSDLFCVPRPHRPARESVPHLGLLWDMTATLCTIEPCSKTPSVVSLRELSRKQLNLHRQLCKQERDDQRAVAPLWVISPGVPVSGLAVLSAAPDPEYPVGFYRSGELLNLRIVVLSELPLSPETRLLRLL
;
A
#
# COMPACT_ATOMS: atom_id res chain seq x y z
N MET A 1 -12.16 27.57 8.20
CA MET A 1 -12.00 26.10 8.35
C MET A 1 -10.85 25.67 7.44
N ARG A 2 -9.69 25.28 7.97
CA ARG A 2 -8.62 24.71 7.14
C ARG A 2 -9.14 23.33 6.67
N SER A 3 -9.26 23.15 5.36
CA SER A 3 -9.53 21.82 4.81
C SER A 3 -8.40 20.90 5.27
N MET A 4 -8.74 19.82 5.96
CA MET A 4 -7.75 18.80 6.29
C MET A 4 -7.15 18.29 4.98
N PRO A 5 -5.82 18.18 4.87
CA PRO A 5 -5.21 17.64 3.67
C PRO A 5 -5.79 16.25 3.40
N GLN A 6 -6.19 15.98 2.18
CA GLN A 6 -6.76 14.68 1.76
C GLN A 6 -5.86 13.50 2.18
N ASP A 7 -4.55 13.71 2.14
CA ASP A 7 -3.52 12.77 2.60
C ASP A 7 -3.70 12.34 4.07
N TRP A 8 -3.92 13.29 4.98
CA TRP A 8 -4.17 12.99 6.39
C TRP A 8 -5.47 12.18 6.57
N PHE A 9 -6.53 12.56 5.84
CA PHE A 9 -7.80 11.86 5.91
C PHE A 9 -7.67 10.40 5.47
N CYS A 10 -7.05 10.15 4.32
CA CYS A 10 -6.83 8.79 3.81
C CYS A 10 -6.03 7.93 4.80
N LYS A 11 -4.95 8.46 5.36
CA LYS A 11 -4.12 7.75 6.34
C LYS A 11 -4.90 7.41 7.62
N THR A 12 -5.70 8.34 8.12
CA THR A 12 -6.51 8.13 9.31
C THR A 12 -7.57 7.06 9.07
N VAL A 13 -8.33 7.15 7.97
CA VAL A 13 -9.36 6.16 7.61
C VAL A 13 -8.77 4.77 7.45
N LEU A 14 -7.65 4.66 6.74
CA LEU A 14 -6.96 3.38 6.56
C LEU A 14 -6.45 2.81 7.87
N GLN A 15 -5.84 3.63 8.73
CA GLN A 15 -5.36 3.17 10.02
C GLN A 15 -6.51 2.67 10.90
N GLU A 16 -7.55 3.47 11.08
CA GLU A 16 -8.71 3.08 11.90
C GLU A 16 -9.36 1.79 11.39
N ALA A 17 -9.48 1.65 10.06
CA ALA A 17 -10.04 0.46 9.45
C ALA A 17 -9.17 -0.79 9.69
N LEU A 18 -7.85 -0.65 9.58
CA LEU A 18 -6.90 -1.75 9.68
C LEU A 18 -6.50 -2.11 11.11
N ASP A 19 -6.60 -1.20 12.07
CA ASP A 19 -6.25 -1.46 13.49
C ASP A 19 -7.04 -2.63 14.09
N VAL A 20 -8.15 -3.00 13.49
CA VAL A 20 -8.95 -4.18 13.90
C VAL A 20 -8.26 -5.50 13.55
N VAL A 21 -7.51 -5.53 12.44
CA VAL A 21 -6.92 -6.78 11.90
C VAL A 21 -5.39 -6.81 11.98
N ASP A 22 -4.74 -5.65 11.94
CA ASP A 22 -3.30 -5.53 11.83
C ASP A 22 -2.73 -4.60 12.92
N ALA A 23 -1.43 -4.70 13.19
CA ALA A 23 -0.69 -3.65 13.87
C ALA A 23 -0.24 -2.63 12.82
N VAL A 24 -0.77 -1.41 12.88
CA VAL A 24 -0.49 -0.35 11.91
C VAL A 24 0.39 0.72 12.54
N GLU A 25 1.55 0.95 11.96
CA GLU A 25 2.47 2.00 12.34
C GLU A 25 2.46 3.11 11.29
N GLN A 26 2.01 4.32 11.66
CA GLN A 26 2.08 5.49 10.79
C GLN A 26 3.48 6.10 10.82
N GLN A 27 3.90 6.66 9.69
CA GLN A 27 5.14 7.43 9.57
C GLN A 27 6.36 6.66 10.09
N ARG A 28 6.42 5.34 9.80
CA ARG A 28 7.57 4.52 10.18
C ARG A 28 8.84 5.05 9.50
N PRO A 29 9.89 5.39 10.27
CA PRO A 29 11.15 5.84 9.71
C PRO A 29 11.79 4.77 8.82
N VAL A 30 12.27 5.16 7.66
CA VAL A 30 13.02 4.31 6.74
C VAL A 30 14.47 4.78 6.73
N PRO A 31 15.45 3.89 7.00
CA PRO A 31 16.85 4.28 7.00
C PRO A 31 17.30 4.79 5.63
N SER A 32 17.61 6.07 5.56
CA SER A 32 18.19 6.73 4.40
C SER A 32 18.96 7.97 4.85
N HIS A 33 19.70 8.59 3.95
CA HIS A 33 20.33 9.89 4.22
C HIS A 33 19.31 11.04 4.31
N ASP A 34 18.11 10.83 3.77
CA ASP A 34 16.98 11.76 3.84
C ASP A 34 15.96 11.24 4.86
N ASP A 35 15.21 12.13 5.51
CA ASP A 35 14.10 11.77 6.41
C ASP A 35 12.97 11.11 5.62
N GLN A 36 13.07 9.80 5.40
CA GLN A 36 12.05 9.00 4.72
C GLN A 36 11.19 8.26 5.74
N HIS A 37 9.89 8.32 5.53
CA HIS A 37 8.90 7.61 6.33
C HIS A 37 7.96 6.83 5.42
N SER A 38 7.60 5.62 5.83
CA SER A 38 6.50 4.88 5.22
C SER A 38 5.19 5.41 5.80
N ASP A 39 4.20 5.69 4.95
CA ASP A 39 2.94 6.28 5.42
C ASP A 39 2.19 5.35 6.36
N LEU A 40 1.97 4.11 5.96
CA LEU A 40 1.40 3.06 6.80
C LEU A 40 2.25 1.79 6.67
N PHE A 41 2.67 1.25 7.79
CA PHE A 41 3.36 -0.03 7.87
C PHE A 41 2.47 -1.02 8.60
N CYS A 42 2.00 -2.04 7.90
CA CYS A 42 1.01 -3.01 8.37
C CYS A 42 1.68 -4.34 8.67
N VAL A 43 1.48 -4.84 9.89
CA VAL A 43 1.93 -6.16 10.32
C VAL A 43 0.70 -6.96 10.76
N PRO A 44 0.36 -8.06 10.06
CA PRO A 44 -0.78 -8.89 10.43
C PRO A 44 -0.67 -9.39 11.88
N ARG A 45 -1.75 -9.31 12.62
CA ARG A 45 -1.81 -9.84 14.00
C ARG A 45 -1.87 -11.38 13.97
N PRO A 46 -1.28 -12.08 14.95
CA PRO A 46 -1.33 -13.55 15.04
C PRO A 46 -2.77 -14.11 15.06
N HIS A 47 -3.69 -13.37 15.65
CA HIS A 47 -5.12 -13.74 15.76
C HIS A 47 -5.99 -12.78 14.95
N ARG A 48 -5.64 -12.62 13.69
CA ARG A 48 -6.39 -11.77 12.77
C ARG A 48 -7.84 -12.28 12.62
N PRO A 49 -8.87 -11.40 12.75
CA PRO A 49 -10.25 -11.80 12.53
C PRO A 49 -10.46 -12.40 11.14
N ALA A 50 -11.35 -13.38 11.02
CA ALA A 50 -11.76 -13.91 9.72
C ALA A 50 -12.38 -12.80 8.86
N ARG A 51 -12.21 -12.89 7.54
CA ARG A 51 -12.73 -11.89 6.58
C ARG A 51 -14.22 -11.63 6.75
N GLU A 52 -14.98 -12.68 7.03
CA GLU A 52 -16.42 -12.65 7.21
C GLU A 52 -16.84 -11.85 8.45
N SER A 53 -15.96 -11.73 9.44
CA SER A 53 -16.20 -10.96 10.67
C SER A 53 -15.96 -9.46 10.47
N VAL A 54 -15.27 -9.08 9.41
CA VAL A 54 -14.89 -7.68 9.08
C VAL A 54 -15.22 -7.34 7.62
N PRO A 55 -16.46 -7.58 7.15
CA PRO A 55 -16.81 -7.45 5.73
C PRO A 55 -16.63 -6.03 5.19
N HIS A 56 -16.63 -5.03 6.06
CA HIS A 56 -16.43 -3.62 5.70
C HIS A 56 -15.01 -3.32 5.18
N LEU A 57 -14.03 -4.17 5.50
CA LEU A 57 -12.66 -4.01 4.99
C LEU A 57 -12.54 -4.39 3.51
N GLY A 58 -13.38 -5.31 3.02
CA GLY A 58 -13.33 -5.75 1.63
C GLY A 58 -11.93 -6.20 1.22
N LEU A 59 -11.43 -5.68 0.10
CA LEU A 59 -10.10 -6.02 -0.43
C LEU A 59 -8.93 -5.51 0.44
N LEU A 60 -9.13 -4.54 1.31
CA LEU A 60 -8.08 -4.14 2.26
C LEU A 60 -7.65 -5.30 3.15
N TRP A 61 -8.60 -6.18 3.51
CA TRP A 61 -8.27 -7.38 4.28
C TRP A 61 -7.28 -8.27 3.54
N ASP A 62 -7.48 -8.49 2.24
CA ASP A 62 -6.57 -9.31 1.41
C ASP A 62 -5.23 -8.59 1.19
N MET A 63 -5.25 -7.29 0.93
CA MET A 63 -4.05 -6.48 0.70
C MET A 63 -3.07 -6.52 1.87
N THR A 64 -3.58 -6.63 3.09
CA THR A 64 -2.80 -6.63 4.33
C THR A 64 -2.64 -8.03 4.95
N ALA A 65 -2.92 -9.09 4.18
CA ALA A 65 -2.77 -10.48 4.66
C ALA A 65 -1.32 -10.86 5.02
N THR A 66 -0.36 -10.14 4.49
CA THR A 66 1.07 -10.24 4.84
C THR A 66 1.60 -8.88 5.24
N LEU A 67 2.79 -8.84 5.87
CA LEU A 67 3.48 -7.59 6.14
C LEU A 67 3.56 -6.76 4.85
N CYS A 68 3.10 -5.52 4.90
CA CYS A 68 3.08 -4.62 3.75
C CYS A 68 3.22 -3.15 4.15
N THR A 69 3.41 -2.30 3.15
CA THR A 69 3.31 -0.83 3.29
C THR A 69 2.20 -0.31 2.39
N ILE A 70 1.52 0.76 2.83
CA ILE A 70 0.48 1.43 2.06
C ILE A 70 0.82 2.92 1.97
N GLU A 71 0.83 3.44 0.75
CA GLU A 71 1.16 4.83 0.42
C GLU A 71 -0.02 5.45 -0.35
N PRO A 72 -0.96 6.09 0.32
CA PRO A 72 -2.04 6.81 -0.35
C PRO A 72 -1.52 8.10 -0.98
N CYS A 73 -1.84 8.32 -2.24
CA CYS A 73 -1.45 9.49 -3.00
C CYS A 73 -2.64 10.44 -3.18
N SER A 74 -2.47 11.71 -2.81
CA SER A 74 -3.50 12.75 -3.04
C SER A 74 -3.66 13.13 -4.52
N LYS A 75 -2.67 12.78 -5.36
CA LYS A 75 -2.66 12.98 -6.81
C LYS A 75 -2.11 11.73 -7.50
N THR A 76 -2.47 11.53 -8.76
CA THR A 76 -1.88 10.46 -9.58
C THR A 76 -0.35 10.59 -9.56
N PRO A 77 0.38 9.57 -9.06
CA PRO A 77 1.81 9.66 -8.87
C PRO A 77 2.55 9.74 -10.21
N SER A 78 3.56 10.60 -10.26
CA SER A 78 4.47 10.70 -11.39
C SER A 78 5.48 9.54 -11.41
N VAL A 79 6.20 9.37 -12.52
CA VAL A 79 7.32 8.42 -12.59
C VAL A 79 8.37 8.72 -11.51
N VAL A 80 8.64 10.00 -11.24
CA VAL A 80 9.60 10.42 -10.20
C VAL A 80 9.09 9.97 -8.83
N SER A 81 7.81 10.24 -8.51
CA SER A 81 7.21 9.81 -7.24
C SER A 81 7.29 8.28 -7.07
N LEU A 82 6.97 7.51 -8.12
CA LEU A 82 7.03 6.05 -8.07
C LEU A 82 8.47 5.52 -7.87
N ARG A 83 9.47 6.18 -8.45
CA ARG A 83 10.88 5.84 -8.20
C ARG A 83 11.28 6.09 -6.74
N GLU A 84 10.84 7.22 -6.17
CA GLU A 84 11.09 7.52 -4.74
C GLU A 84 10.42 6.50 -3.83
N LEU A 85 9.18 6.11 -4.12
CA LEU A 85 8.47 5.06 -3.37
C LEU A 85 9.18 3.70 -3.50
N SER A 86 9.66 3.36 -4.70
CA SER A 86 10.44 2.12 -4.91
C SER A 86 11.74 2.14 -4.13
N ARG A 87 12.47 3.27 -4.12
CA ARG A 87 13.70 3.44 -3.32
C ARG A 87 13.42 3.26 -1.83
N LYS A 88 12.36 3.89 -1.34
CA LYS A 88 11.91 3.78 0.04
C LYS A 88 11.60 2.32 0.42
N GLN A 89 10.89 1.60 -0.43
CA GLN A 89 10.57 0.19 -0.23
C GLN A 89 11.82 -0.71 -0.15
N LEU A 90 12.78 -0.51 -1.03
CA LEU A 90 14.03 -1.28 -1.01
C LEU A 90 14.88 -0.98 0.24
N ASN A 91 14.90 0.27 0.70
CA ASN A 91 15.56 0.63 1.96
C ASN A 91 14.89 -0.04 3.17
N LEU A 92 13.55 -0.05 3.22
CA LEU A 92 12.80 -0.77 4.24
C LEU A 92 13.09 -2.28 4.18
N HIS A 93 13.06 -2.88 3.00
CA HIS A 93 13.39 -4.29 2.81
C HIS A 93 14.78 -4.62 3.38
N ARG A 94 15.80 -3.83 3.03
CA ARG A 94 17.16 -3.99 3.57
C ARG A 94 17.21 -3.91 5.10
N GLN A 95 16.42 -3.02 5.69
CA GLN A 95 16.31 -2.92 7.16
C GLN A 95 15.72 -4.20 7.75
N LEU A 96 14.62 -4.70 7.17
CA LEU A 96 13.95 -5.92 7.63
C LEU A 96 14.86 -7.15 7.53
N CYS A 97 15.58 -7.31 6.41
CA CYS A 97 16.56 -8.38 6.23
C CYS A 97 17.63 -8.37 7.34
N LYS A 98 18.15 -7.17 7.67
CA LYS A 98 19.13 -7.04 8.75
C LYS A 98 18.57 -7.36 10.13
N GLN A 99 17.34 -6.95 10.42
CA GLN A 99 16.69 -7.20 11.71
C GLN A 99 16.41 -8.69 11.92
N GLU A 100 15.94 -9.37 10.88
CA GLU A 100 15.59 -10.79 10.92
C GLU A 100 16.79 -11.70 10.61
N ARG A 101 17.92 -11.15 10.17
CA ARG A 101 19.11 -11.88 9.71
C ARG A 101 18.77 -12.88 8.58
N ASP A 102 17.86 -12.45 7.69
CA ASP A 102 17.39 -13.24 6.56
C ASP A 102 17.57 -12.46 5.26
N ASP A 103 18.63 -12.74 4.53
CA ASP A 103 18.95 -12.12 3.25
C ASP A 103 18.10 -12.70 2.08
N GLN A 104 17.38 -13.80 2.32
CA GLN A 104 16.49 -14.43 1.34
C GLN A 104 15.03 -14.00 1.49
N ARG A 105 14.75 -13.14 2.46
CA ARG A 105 13.41 -12.60 2.67
C ARG A 105 12.86 -11.98 1.38
N ALA A 106 11.64 -12.33 1.01
CA ALA A 106 10.93 -11.67 -0.09
C ALA A 106 10.66 -10.20 0.23
N VAL A 107 10.69 -9.35 -0.80
CA VAL A 107 10.32 -7.93 -0.66
C VAL A 107 8.84 -7.84 -0.26
N ALA A 108 8.55 -7.16 0.84
CA ALA A 108 7.17 -6.94 1.27
C ALA A 108 6.40 -6.11 0.22
N PRO A 109 5.10 -6.36 0.00
CA PRO A 109 4.31 -5.55 -0.93
C PRO A 109 4.29 -4.08 -0.53
N LEU A 110 4.48 -3.19 -1.51
CA LEU A 110 4.18 -1.78 -1.41
C LEU A 110 2.90 -1.48 -2.19
N TRP A 111 1.84 -1.11 -1.49
CA TRP A 111 0.58 -0.70 -2.08
C TRP A 111 0.56 0.82 -2.28
N VAL A 112 0.52 1.27 -3.52
CA VAL A 112 0.34 2.68 -3.88
C VAL A 112 -1.12 2.89 -4.25
N ILE A 113 -1.84 3.70 -3.47
CA ILE A 113 -3.23 4.03 -3.76
C ILE A 113 -3.25 5.33 -4.57
N SER A 114 -3.68 5.23 -5.82
CA SER A 114 -3.68 6.33 -6.79
C SER A 114 -5.10 6.74 -7.17
N PRO A 115 -5.45 8.03 -7.15
CA PRO A 115 -6.76 8.48 -7.60
C PRO A 115 -7.02 8.21 -9.09
N GLY A 116 -6.00 8.30 -9.95
CA GLY A 116 -6.07 8.07 -11.39
C GLY A 116 -4.99 7.15 -11.92
N VAL A 117 -5.07 6.80 -13.19
CA VAL A 117 -4.14 5.87 -13.86
C VAL A 117 -2.77 6.54 -14.08
N PRO A 118 -1.69 6.07 -13.46
CA PRO A 118 -0.34 6.58 -13.70
C PRO A 118 0.27 5.93 -14.95
N VAL A 119 -0.24 6.23 -16.14
CA VAL A 119 0.10 5.56 -17.41
C VAL A 119 1.59 5.40 -17.63
N SER A 120 2.35 6.49 -17.54
CA SER A 120 3.81 6.46 -17.70
C SER A 120 4.51 5.66 -16.60
N GLY A 121 3.94 5.69 -15.38
CA GLY A 121 4.44 4.93 -14.25
C GLY A 121 4.26 3.43 -14.44
N LEU A 122 3.07 2.99 -14.86
CA LEU A 122 2.80 1.60 -15.17
C LEU A 122 3.75 1.06 -16.25
N ALA A 123 3.96 1.86 -17.32
CA ALA A 123 4.88 1.48 -18.39
C ALA A 123 6.33 1.32 -17.90
N VAL A 124 6.85 2.28 -17.14
CA VAL A 124 8.24 2.24 -16.61
C VAL A 124 8.44 1.08 -15.63
N LEU A 125 7.42 0.75 -14.83
CA LEU A 125 7.45 -0.38 -13.90
C LEU A 125 7.18 -1.72 -14.57
N SER A 126 6.85 -1.74 -15.86
CA SER A 126 6.33 -2.92 -16.56
C SER A 126 5.18 -3.57 -15.77
N ALA A 127 4.36 -2.71 -15.14
CA ALA A 127 3.26 -3.18 -14.32
C ALA A 127 2.11 -3.65 -15.21
N ALA A 128 1.56 -4.81 -14.89
CA ALA A 128 0.41 -5.43 -15.57
C ALA A 128 -0.78 -5.55 -14.60
N PRO A 129 -2.02 -5.69 -15.13
CA PRO A 129 -3.17 -6.01 -14.29
C PRO A 129 -2.89 -7.20 -13.39
N ASP A 130 -3.24 -7.09 -12.11
CA ASP A 130 -3.04 -8.16 -11.13
C ASP A 130 -4.18 -9.19 -11.26
N PRO A 131 -3.90 -10.45 -11.67
CA PRO A 131 -4.94 -11.46 -11.88
C PRO A 131 -5.64 -11.92 -10.58
N GLU A 132 -5.06 -11.62 -9.42
CA GLU A 132 -5.63 -11.97 -8.11
C GLU A 132 -6.66 -10.95 -7.61
N TYR A 133 -6.74 -9.79 -8.29
CA TYR A 133 -7.58 -8.67 -7.90
C TYR A 133 -8.48 -8.20 -9.05
N PRO A 134 -9.56 -7.46 -8.76
CA PRO A 134 -10.39 -6.89 -9.81
C PRO A 134 -9.65 -5.80 -10.61
N VAL A 135 -10.31 -5.32 -11.66
CA VAL A 135 -9.83 -4.18 -12.47
C VAL A 135 -9.46 -2.99 -11.58
N GLY A 136 -8.42 -2.27 -11.96
CA GLY A 136 -7.86 -1.18 -11.15
C GLY A 136 -6.69 -1.58 -10.24
N PHE A 137 -6.37 -2.88 -10.19
CA PHE A 137 -5.18 -3.38 -9.51
C PHE A 137 -4.10 -3.75 -10.51
N TYR A 138 -2.89 -3.24 -10.27
CA TYR A 138 -1.72 -3.50 -11.10
C TYR A 138 -0.55 -3.95 -10.23
N ARG A 139 0.30 -4.85 -10.76
CA ARG A 139 1.52 -5.30 -10.09
C ARG A 139 2.75 -5.16 -10.96
N SER A 140 3.85 -4.75 -10.38
CA SER A 140 5.19 -4.85 -10.97
C SER A 140 5.77 -6.26 -10.79
N GLY A 141 6.95 -6.51 -11.34
CA GLY A 141 7.71 -7.72 -11.04
C GLY A 141 8.06 -7.87 -9.55
N GLU A 142 8.34 -9.11 -9.13
CA GLU A 142 8.60 -9.48 -7.73
C GLU A 142 9.79 -8.76 -7.09
N LEU A 143 10.77 -8.33 -7.89
CA LEU A 143 11.93 -7.61 -7.39
C LEU A 143 11.58 -6.32 -6.64
N LEU A 144 10.56 -5.59 -7.09
CA LEU A 144 10.08 -4.38 -6.43
C LEU A 144 8.84 -4.67 -5.58
N ASN A 145 8.05 -5.67 -5.95
CA ASN A 145 6.76 -6.02 -5.36
C ASN A 145 5.88 -4.78 -5.11
N LEU A 146 5.88 -3.87 -6.10
CA LEU A 146 5.08 -2.66 -6.07
C LEU A 146 3.73 -2.94 -6.71
N ARG A 147 2.66 -2.64 -5.99
CA ARG A 147 1.28 -2.83 -6.39
C ARG A 147 0.58 -1.48 -6.42
N ILE A 148 -0.18 -1.20 -7.47
CA ILE A 148 -0.88 0.07 -7.64
C ILE A 148 -2.37 -0.19 -7.67
N VAL A 149 -3.12 0.52 -6.81
CA VAL A 149 -4.57 0.53 -6.80
C VAL A 149 -5.04 1.84 -7.42
N VAL A 150 -5.72 1.76 -8.55
CA VAL A 150 -6.26 2.91 -9.28
C VAL A 150 -7.73 3.09 -8.91
N LEU A 151 -8.01 4.05 -8.03
CA LEU A 151 -9.36 4.26 -7.47
C LEU A 151 -10.42 4.53 -8.54
N SER A 152 -10.07 5.27 -9.59
CA SER A 152 -10.98 5.60 -10.69
C SER A 152 -11.41 4.39 -11.54
N GLU A 153 -10.69 3.27 -11.46
CA GLU A 153 -10.98 2.05 -12.21
C GLU A 153 -11.67 0.98 -11.36
N LEU A 154 -11.75 1.17 -10.04
CA LEU A 154 -12.34 0.16 -9.17
C LEU A 154 -13.83 -0.05 -9.46
N PRO A 155 -14.30 -1.31 -9.54
CA PRO A 155 -15.70 -1.60 -9.73
C PRO A 155 -16.53 -1.15 -8.52
N LEU A 156 -17.82 -0.89 -8.75
CA LEU A 156 -18.79 -0.59 -7.70
C LEU A 156 -19.23 -1.90 -7.04
N SER A 157 -18.50 -2.32 -6.02
CA SER A 157 -18.82 -3.53 -5.26
C SER A 157 -18.65 -3.31 -3.75
N PRO A 158 -19.26 -4.12 -2.90
CA PRO A 158 -19.03 -4.08 -1.45
C PRO A 158 -17.55 -4.22 -1.09
N GLU A 159 -16.79 -5.02 -1.84
CA GLU A 159 -15.38 -5.33 -1.59
C GLU A 159 -14.45 -4.13 -1.86
N THR A 160 -14.79 -3.27 -2.81
CA THR A 160 -14.02 -2.07 -3.17
C THR A 160 -14.53 -0.80 -2.48
N ARG A 161 -15.63 -0.90 -1.74
CA ARG A 161 -16.34 0.25 -1.17
C ARG A 161 -15.44 1.15 -0.33
N LEU A 162 -14.67 0.55 0.59
CA LEU A 162 -13.81 1.32 1.50
C LEU A 162 -12.68 2.01 0.73
N LEU A 163 -12.03 1.32 -0.20
CA LEU A 163 -10.99 1.92 -1.07
C LEU A 163 -11.52 3.10 -1.87
N ARG A 164 -12.76 3.02 -2.36
CA ARG A 164 -13.38 4.10 -3.15
C ARG A 164 -13.77 5.34 -2.33
N LEU A 165 -13.73 5.27 -1.01
CA LEU A 165 -13.98 6.41 -0.12
C LEU A 165 -12.70 7.24 0.12
N LEU A 166 -11.52 6.73 -0.28
CA LEU A 166 -10.23 7.42 -0.16
C LEU A 166 -10.03 8.40 -1.32
#